data_4123630debf5420e18a46003a3d9dabe
#
_entry.id   4123630debf5420e18a46003a3d9dabe
#
_cell.length_a   1.000
_cell.length_b   1.000
_cell.length_c   1.000
_cell.angle_alpha   90.00
_cell.angle_beta   90.00
_cell.angle_gamma   90.00
#
_symmetry.space_group_name_H-M   'P 1'
#
loop_
_entity.id
_entity.type
_entity.pdbx_description
1 polymer ?
#
loop_
_entity_poly.entity_id
_entity_poly.type
_entity_poly.pdbx_seq_one_letter_code
_entity_poly.pdbx_strand_id
1 'polypeptide(L)'
;MNENQRKELLNEKKSGWLETDDEKFGKIFEFCNGYMEFLNRSKIEREFAANAKKLAEENGFKDVNTVEKLNPGDKVYFVNREKSVYLAVIGEQKLEKGLHIVGAHIDSPRLDLKPNPLYEDGELAYFNTHYYGGIKKYQWTTIPLSI
;
A
#
# COMPACT_ATOMS: atom_id res chain seq x y z
N MET A 1 -32.84 -32.22 -3.10
CA MET A 1 -31.96 -31.31 -3.85
C MET A 1 -30.92 -32.18 -4.55
N ASN A 2 -30.86 -32.17 -5.88
CA ASN A 2 -29.88 -32.93 -6.63
C ASN A 2 -28.51 -32.17 -6.65
N GLU A 3 -27.42 -32.85 -7.08
CA GLU A 3 -26.09 -32.26 -7.10
C GLU A 3 -25.98 -30.99 -7.98
N ASN A 4 -26.72 -30.90 -9.05
CA ASN A 4 -26.73 -29.72 -9.93
C ASN A 4 -27.40 -28.52 -9.25
N GLN A 5 -28.54 -28.74 -8.61
CA GLN A 5 -29.22 -27.71 -7.83
C GLN A 5 -28.35 -27.23 -6.64
N ARG A 6 -27.56 -28.14 -6.07
CA ARG A 6 -26.61 -27.76 -4.99
C ARG A 6 -25.48 -26.88 -5.51
N LYS A 7 -24.90 -27.17 -6.67
CA LYS A 7 -23.86 -26.36 -7.32
C LYS A 7 -24.34 -24.96 -7.74
N GLU A 8 -25.61 -24.84 -8.14
CA GLU A 8 -26.19 -23.54 -8.51
C GLU A 8 -26.51 -22.66 -7.31
N LEU A 9 -26.89 -23.26 -6.18
CA LEU A 9 -27.36 -22.55 -4.99
C LEU A 9 -26.27 -22.31 -3.95
N LEU A 10 -25.20 -23.09 -3.94
CA LEU A 10 -24.10 -22.98 -3.00
C LEU A 10 -22.89 -22.32 -3.65
N ASN A 11 -22.47 -21.20 -3.09
CA ASN A 11 -21.19 -20.58 -3.45
C ASN A 11 -20.05 -21.36 -2.79
N GLU A 12 -19.43 -22.28 -3.51
CA GLU A 12 -18.22 -22.97 -3.06
C GLU A 12 -16.99 -22.05 -3.25
N LYS A 13 -16.49 -21.50 -2.17
CA LYS A 13 -15.24 -20.74 -2.18
C LYS A 13 -14.07 -21.69 -2.42
N LYS A 14 -13.48 -21.63 -3.59
CA LYS A 14 -12.23 -22.32 -3.89
C LYS A 14 -11.04 -21.43 -3.57
N SER A 15 -9.98 -22.03 -3.04
CA SER A 15 -8.70 -21.31 -2.88
C SER A 15 -8.08 -21.08 -4.26
N GLY A 16 -7.68 -19.83 -4.54
CA GLY A 16 -6.97 -19.49 -5.79
C GLY A 16 -5.67 -20.27 -5.97
N TRP A 17 -5.05 -20.73 -4.90
CA TRP A 17 -3.85 -21.56 -4.97
C TRP A 17 -4.08 -22.95 -5.62
N LEU A 18 -5.28 -23.51 -5.48
CA LEU A 18 -5.63 -24.81 -6.08
C LEU A 18 -5.80 -24.74 -7.61
N GLU A 19 -5.95 -23.54 -8.15
CA GLU A 19 -6.13 -23.27 -9.59
C GLU A 19 -4.89 -22.59 -10.21
N THR A 20 -3.79 -22.51 -9.45
CA THR A 20 -2.55 -21.85 -9.85
C THR A 20 -1.56 -22.90 -10.36
N ASP A 21 -1.14 -22.76 -11.61
CA ASP A 21 -0.06 -23.53 -12.21
C ASP A 21 1.32 -22.94 -11.81
N ASP A 22 2.41 -23.67 -12.12
CA ASP A 22 3.77 -23.27 -11.77
C ASP A 22 4.17 -21.91 -12.39
N GLU A 23 3.70 -21.59 -13.60
CA GLU A 23 4.00 -20.32 -14.26
C GLU A 23 3.33 -19.14 -13.52
N LYS A 24 2.06 -19.27 -13.18
CA LYS A 24 1.34 -18.25 -12.39
C LYS A 24 1.95 -18.12 -10.98
N PHE A 25 2.32 -19.24 -10.37
CA PHE A 25 2.98 -19.24 -9.09
C PHE A 25 4.27 -18.41 -9.12
N GLY A 26 5.12 -18.62 -10.14
CA GLY A 26 6.32 -17.81 -10.35
C GLY A 26 6.04 -16.32 -10.46
N LYS A 27 5.05 -15.93 -11.27
CA LYS A 27 4.62 -14.53 -11.46
C LYS A 27 4.11 -13.89 -10.17
N ILE A 28 3.38 -14.65 -9.34
CA ILE A 28 2.90 -14.17 -8.04
C ILE A 28 4.08 -13.84 -7.12
N PHE A 29 5.08 -14.71 -7.05
CA PHE A 29 6.26 -14.46 -6.21
C PHE A 29 7.12 -13.32 -6.73
N GLU A 30 7.28 -13.19 -8.03
CA GLU A 30 7.97 -12.04 -8.64
C GLU A 30 7.29 -10.72 -8.28
N PHE A 31 5.96 -10.65 -8.40
CA PHE A 31 5.18 -9.48 -7.97
C PHE A 31 5.35 -9.20 -6.47
N CYS A 32 5.27 -10.24 -5.63
CA CYS A 32 5.45 -10.10 -4.18
C CYS A 32 6.84 -9.60 -3.81
N ASN A 33 7.89 -10.05 -4.50
CA ASN A 33 9.25 -9.58 -4.29
C ASN A 33 9.37 -8.09 -4.61
N GLY A 34 8.85 -7.64 -5.74
CA GLY A 34 8.81 -6.22 -6.09
C GLY A 34 8.03 -5.38 -5.07
N TYR A 35 6.91 -5.90 -4.56
CA TYR A 35 6.14 -5.25 -3.51
C TYR A 35 6.91 -5.15 -2.18
N MET A 36 7.61 -6.21 -1.77
CA MET A 36 8.46 -6.19 -0.57
C MET A 36 9.60 -5.17 -0.70
N GLU A 37 10.23 -5.07 -1.87
CA GLU A 37 11.26 -4.06 -2.14
C GLU A 37 10.69 -2.65 -2.06
N PHE A 38 9.50 -2.41 -2.62
CA PHE A 38 8.82 -1.13 -2.53
C PHE A 38 8.54 -0.76 -1.07
N LEU A 39 8.00 -1.68 -0.26
CA LEU A 39 7.75 -1.47 1.17
C LEU A 39 9.04 -1.20 1.96
N ASN A 40 10.13 -1.88 1.61
CA ASN A 40 11.43 -1.68 2.26
C ASN A 40 11.98 -0.27 2.08
N ARG A 41 11.63 0.40 0.97
CA ARG A 41 12.03 1.78 0.65
C ARG A 41 10.99 2.82 1.07
N SER A 42 9.85 2.40 1.62
CA SER A 42 8.67 3.24 1.86
C SER A 42 8.18 3.04 3.29
N LYS A 43 9.02 3.42 4.29
CA LYS A 43 8.72 3.18 5.71
C LYS A 43 7.77 4.20 6.31
N ILE A 44 7.75 5.41 5.77
CA ILE A 44 6.88 6.51 6.20
C ILE A 44 6.10 7.07 5.00
N GLU A 45 5.06 7.84 5.28
CA GLU A 45 4.15 8.39 4.26
C GLU A 45 4.88 9.21 3.18
N ARG A 46 5.92 9.96 3.57
CA ARG A 46 6.70 10.78 2.63
C ARG A 46 7.54 9.94 1.68
N GLU A 47 8.18 8.91 2.20
CA GLU A 47 8.94 7.96 1.37
C GLU A 47 8.00 7.19 0.43
N PHE A 48 6.84 6.77 0.94
CA PHE A 48 5.83 6.12 0.11
C PHE A 48 5.38 7.03 -1.03
N ALA A 49 5.03 8.28 -0.72
CA ALA A 49 4.58 9.25 -1.74
C ALA A 49 5.67 9.51 -2.80
N ALA A 50 6.93 9.66 -2.39
CA ALA A 50 8.06 9.87 -3.29
C ALA A 50 8.29 8.66 -4.20
N ASN A 51 8.31 7.45 -3.64
CA ASN A 51 8.51 6.21 -4.40
C ASN A 51 7.32 5.88 -5.31
N ALA A 52 6.10 6.12 -4.86
CA ALA A 52 4.89 5.93 -5.67
C ALA A 52 4.85 6.92 -6.85
N LYS A 53 5.24 8.19 -6.62
CA LYS A 53 5.40 9.18 -7.70
C LYS A 53 6.42 8.69 -8.74
N LYS A 54 7.61 8.27 -8.30
CA LYS A 54 8.65 7.76 -9.20
C LYS A 54 8.14 6.57 -10.03
N LEU A 55 7.50 5.60 -9.36
CA LEU A 55 6.93 4.44 -10.05
C LEU A 55 5.83 4.84 -11.05
N ALA A 56 5.02 5.85 -10.73
CA ALA A 56 4.00 6.38 -11.64
C ALA A 56 4.66 7.01 -12.88
N GLU A 57 5.70 7.84 -12.71
CA GLU A 57 6.45 8.46 -13.81
C GLU A 57 7.08 7.40 -14.73
N GLU A 58 7.70 6.35 -14.18
CA GLU A 58 8.24 5.21 -14.91
C GLU A 58 7.17 4.45 -15.72
N ASN A 59 5.90 4.51 -15.28
CA ASN A 59 4.74 3.91 -15.96
C ASN A 59 3.96 4.90 -16.84
N GLY A 60 4.53 6.07 -17.13
CA GLY A 60 4.00 7.05 -18.08
C GLY A 60 2.93 7.97 -17.52
N PHE A 61 2.79 8.06 -16.20
CA PHE A 61 1.95 9.07 -15.55
C PHE A 61 2.65 10.44 -15.58
N LYS A 62 1.88 11.50 -15.78
CA LYS A 62 2.33 12.90 -15.79
C LYS A 62 1.71 13.66 -14.63
N ASP A 63 2.42 14.65 -14.12
CA ASP A 63 1.83 15.55 -13.10
C ASP A 63 0.63 16.28 -13.71
N VAL A 64 -0.54 16.17 -13.09
CA VAL A 64 -1.78 16.80 -13.57
C VAL A 64 -1.65 18.30 -13.71
N ASN A 65 -0.80 18.95 -12.89
CA ASN A 65 -0.58 20.39 -12.93
C ASN A 65 0.18 20.84 -14.18
N THR A 66 0.81 19.93 -14.91
CA THR A 66 1.55 20.22 -16.17
C THR A 66 0.73 19.92 -17.43
N VAL A 67 -0.50 19.43 -17.27
CA VAL A 67 -1.36 19.01 -18.38
C VAL A 67 -2.48 20.02 -18.58
N GLU A 68 -2.50 20.71 -19.72
CA GLU A 68 -3.53 21.70 -20.04
C GLU A 68 -4.92 21.07 -20.29
N LYS A 69 -4.95 19.88 -20.90
CA LYS A 69 -6.18 19.17 -21.26
C LYS A 69 -6.00 17.67 -21.10
N LEU A 70 -6.97 17.05 -20.45
CA LEU A 70 -7.04 15.59 -20.29
C LEU A 70 -7.85 14.95 -21.41
N ASN A 71 -7.34 13.87 -21.97
CA ASN A 71 -7.98 13.06 -22.99
C ASN A 71 -8.16 11.62 -22.49
N PRO A 72 -9.12 10.85 -23.03
CA PRO A 72 -9.23 9.42 -22.72
C PRO A 72 -7.91 8.69 -22.94
N GLY A 73 -7.52 7.87 -21.97
CA GLY A 73 -6.27 7.13 -21.94
C GLY A 73 -5.10 7.84 -21.26
N ASP A 74 -5.22 9.16 -20.99
CA ASP A 74 -4.16 9.89 -20.27
C ASP A 74 -3.99 9.35 -18.86
N LYS A 75 -2.75 9.22 -18.45
CA LYS A 75 -2.35 8.81 -17.10
C LYS A 75 -1.79 10.02 -16.38
N VAL A 76 -2.39 10.38 -15.26
CA VAL A 76 -1.97 11.55 -14.47
C VAL A 76 -1.85 11.20 -13.00
N TYR A 77 -0.96 11.93 -12.31
CA TYR A 77 -0.83 11.85 -10.87
C TYR A 77 -0.91 13.25 -10.22
N PHE A 78 -1.25 13.25 -8.94
CA PHE A 78 -1.18 14.41 -8.06
C PHE A 78 -0.61 13.98 -6.72
N VAL A 79 0.35 14.73 -6.19
CA VAL A 79 0.92 14.52 -4.85
C VAL A 79 0.50 15.66 -3.94
N ASN A 80 -0.18 15.33 -2.85
CA ASN A 80 -0.63 16.32 -1.88
C ASN A 80 0.28 16.33 -0.66
N ARG A 81 0.97 17.46 -0.43
CA ARG A 81 1.84 17.72 0.72
C ARG A 81 2.88 16.62 1.00
N GLU A 82 3.28 15.88 -0.04
CA GLU A 82 4.19 14.72 0.08
C GLU A 82 3.69 13.61 1.01
N LYS A 83 2.39 13.54 1.29
CA LYS A 83 1.79 12.57 2.22
C LYS A 83 0.66 11.75 1.62
N SER A 84 0.19 12.10 0.46
CA SER A 84 -0.78 11.30 -0.28
C SER A 84 -0.57 11.43 -1.78
N VAL A 85 -0.87 10.35 -2.51
CA VAL A 85 -0.70 10.25 -3.95
C VAL A 85 -2.04 9.86 -4.56
N TYR A 86 -2.40 10.54 -5.62
CA TYR A 86 -3.57 10.23 -6.43
C TYR A 86 -3.09 9.87 -7.83
N LEU A 87 -3.56 8.77 -8.34
CA LEU A 87 -3.29 8.29 -9.69
C LEU A 87 -4.61 8.18 -10.43
N ALA A 88 -4.67 8.63 -11.65
CA ALA A 88 -5.87 8.50 -12.47
C ALA A 88 -5.53 8.09 -13.91
N VAL A 89 -6.32 7.20 -14.45
CA VAL A 89 -6.38 6.93 -15.88
C VAL A 89 -7.71 7.46 -16.39
N ILE A 90 -7.65 8.37 -17.36
CA ILE A 90 -8.84 9.05 -17.87
C ILE A 90 -9.62 8.07 -18.75
N GLY A 91 -10.87 7.82 -18.38
CA GLY A 91 -11.77 6.95 -19.12
C GLY A 91 -12.38 7.63 -20.36
N GLU A 92 -13.03 6.84 -21.20
CA GLU A 92 -13.74 7.32 -22.38
C GLU A 92 -15.08 7.98 -22.03
N GLN A 93 -15.68 7.58 -20.90
CA GLN A 93 -16.96 8.11 -20.47
C GLN A 93 -16.80 9.34 -19.59
N LYS A 94 -17.83 10.19 -19.61
CA LYS A 94 -17.88 11.37 -18.72
C LYS A 94 -17.94 10.96 -17.25
N LEU A 95 -17.40 11.79 -16.37
CA LEU A 95 -17.34 11.54 -14.91
C LEU A 95 -18.73 11.34 -14.28
N GLU A 96 -19.78 11.94 -14.85
CA GLU A 96 -21.17 11.76 -14.37
C GLU A 96 -21.67 10.31 -14.49
N LYS A 97 -20.98 9.48 -15.28
CA LYS A 97 -21.28 8.04 -15.40
C LYS A 97 -20.66 7.20 -14.28
N GLY A 98 -19.83 7.81 -13.44
CA GLY A 98 -19.20 7.18 -12.30
C GLY A 98 -17.68 7.03 -12.43
N LEU A 99 -17.08 6.59 -11.34
CA LEU A 99 -15.65 6.35 -11.20
C LEU A 99 -15.41 4.97 -10.60
N HIS A 100 -14.32 4.32 -11.01
CA HIS A 100 -13.77 3.18 -10.30
C HIS A 100 -12.66 3.69 -9.39
N ILE A 101 -12.84 3.58 -8.07
CA ILE A 101 -11.89 4.10 -7.09
C ILE A 101 -11.31 2.94 -6.29
N VAL A 102 -9.97 2.89 -6.20
CA VAL A 102 -9.24 2.02 -5.28
C VAL A 102 -8.51 2.93 -4.29
N GLY A 103 -8.75 2.75 -3.02
CA GLY A 103 -8.11 3.54 -1.95
C GLY A 103 -7.44 2.64 -0.94
N ALA A 104 -6.28 3.07 -0.46
CA ALA A 104 -5.53 2.40 0.59
C ALA A 104 -4.80 3.43 1.46
N HIS A 105 -4.57 3.09 2.74
CA HIS A 105 -3.66 3.87 3.57
C HIS A 105 -2.21 3.59 3.17
N ILE A 106 -1.33 4.57 3.40
CA ILE A 106 0.10 4.51 3.03
C ILE A 106 1.04 4.60 4.24
N ASP A 107 0.51 4.73 5.44
CA ASP A 107 1.24 4.69 6.69
C ASP A 107 1.48 3.24 7.14
N SER A 108 2.53 3.04 7.95
CA SER A 108 2.88 1.75 8.53
C SER A 108 2.86 1.80 10.06
N PRO A 109 2.56 0.69 10.74
CA PRO A 109 2.73 0.60 12.18
C PRO A 109 4.17 0.89 12.60
N ARG A 110 4.36 1.66 13.68
CA ARG A 110 5.67 2.09 14.17
C ARG A 110 5.65 2.45 15.65
N LEU A 111 6.83 2.66 16.21
CA LEU A 111 7.01 3.32 17.50
C LEU A 111 7.57 4.74 17.24
N ASP A 112 6.85 5.74 17.74
CA ASP A 112 7.28 7.14 17.68
C ASP A 112 7.91 7.54 19.04
N LEU A 113 8.94 8.35 19.01
CA LEU A 113 9.48 8.96 20.22
C LEU A 113 8.52 10.05 20.75
N LYS A 114 8.29 10.07 22.05
CA LYS A 114 7.54 11.18 22.68
C LYS A 114 8.35 12.49 22.64
N PRO A 115 7.73 13.66 22.80
CA PRO A 115 8.43 14.96 22.73
C PRO A 115 9.63 15.11 23.67
N ASN A 116 9.60 14.46 24.83
CA ASN A 116 10.73 14.36 25.77
C ASN A 116 11.03 12.88 26.01
N PRO A 117 11.72 12.22 25.06
CA PRO A 117 11.76 10.77 25.05
C PRO A 117 12.79 10.18 26.02
N LEU A 118 13.92 10.84 26.20
CA LEU A 118 15.05 10.30 26.95
C LEU A 118 14.81 10.41 28.46
N TYR A 119 14.97 9.31 29.19
CA TYR A 119 14.98 9.26 30.65
C TYR A 119 15.94 8.21 31.14
N GLU A 120 16.34 8.32 32.40
CA GLU A 120 17.21 7.36 33.06
C GLU A 120 16.44 6.62 34.15
N ASP A 121 16.65 5.33 34.25
CA ASP A 121 16.16 4.49 35.32
C ASP A 121 17.11 3.31 35.51
N GLY A 122 17.56 3.10 36.79
CA GLY A 122 18.47 2.01 37.13
C GLY A 122 19.81 2.01 36.38
N GLU A 123 20.40 3.21 36.19
CA GLU A 123 21.67 3.45 35.48
C GLU A 123 21.60 3.11 33.96
N LEU A 124 20.40 2.98 33.40
CA LEU A 124 20.15 2.76 31.99
C LEU A 124 19.40 3.93 31.35
N ALA A 125 19.77 4.24 30.13
CA ALA A 125 19.07 5.24 29.34
C ALA A 125 17.93 4.59 28.54
N TYR A 126 16.74 5.14 28.67
CA TYR A 126 15.54 4.66 28.00
C TYR A 126 14.93 5.72 27.09
N PHE A 127 14.22 5.26 26.05
CA PHE A 127 13.34 6.09 25.24
C PHE A 127 11.88 5.83 25.56
N ASN A 128 11.19 6.91 25.93
CA ASN A 128 9.76 6.90 26.12
C ASN A 128 9.08 6.98 24.72
N THR A 129 8.35 5.93 24.35
CA THR A 129 7.76 5.81 23.03
C THR A 129 6.24 5.78 23.08
N HIS A 130 5.63 6.07 21.94
CA HIS A 130 4.21 5.87 21.66
C HIS A 130 4.09 4.97 20.44
N TYR A 131 3.21 3.95 20.49
CA TYR A 131 2.94 3.13 19.32
C TYR A 131 1.92 3.79 18.40
N TYR A 132 2.10 3.61 17.11
CA TYR A 132 1.20 4.07 16.06
C TYR A 132 0.73 2.87 15.23
N GLY A 133 -0.61 2.81 14.99
CA GLY A 133 -1.23 1.69 14.28
C GLY A 133 -1.34 0.42 15.12
N GLY A 134 -1.69 -0.67 14.48
CA GLY A 134 -1.83 -1.99 15.11
C GLY A 134 -0.49 -2.73 15.19
N ILE A 135 0.11 -2.78 16.38
CA ILE A 135 1.33 -3.56 16.61
C ILE A 135 1.05 -4.79 17.48
N LYS A 136 1.75 -5.88 17.22
CA LYS A 136 1.76 -7.07 18.08
C LYS A 136 2.76 -6.85 19.21
N LYS A 137 2.34 -6.17 20.28
CA LYS A 137 3.21 -5.73 21.40
C LYS A 137 4.10 -6.83 21.93
N TYR A 138 3.55 -8.04 22.11
CA TYR A 138 4.30 -9.19 22.62
C TYR A 138 5.46 -9.64 21.72
N GLN A 139 5.39 -9.38 20.41
CA GLN A 139 6.48 -9.67 19.48
C GLN A 139 7.48 -8.49 19.41
N TRP A 140 6.99 -7.26 19.46
CA TRP A 140 7.81 -6.06 19.27
C TRP A 140 8.77 -5.79 20.44
N THR A 141 8.51 -6.35 21.61
CA THR A 141 9.42 -6.24 22.78
C THR A 141 10.77 -6.96 22.58
N THR A 142 10.87 -7.84 21.61
CA THR A 142 12.06 -8.67 21.37
C THR A 142 12.74 -8.41 20.03
N ILE A 143 12.22 -7.47 19.23
CA ILE A 143 12.77 -7.15 17.90
C ILE A 143 13.63 -5.89 17.98
N PRO A 144 14.86 -5.89 17.41
CA PRO A 144 15.61 -4.65 17.20
C PRO A 144 14.85 -3.72 16.26
N LEU A 145 14.73 -2.45 16.65
CA LEU A 145 14.06 -1.42 15.87
C LEU A 145 15.04 -0.31 15.52
N SER A 146 14.87 0.30 14.34
CA SER A 146 15.57 1.52 13.97
C SER A 146 14.89 2.73 14.59
N ILE A 147 15.69 3.75 14.93
CA ILE A 147 15.26 5.07 15.41
C ILE A 147 15.53 6.10 14.32
#